data_11b7c45032b08efabf0be7bd62d0fba6
#
_entry.id   11b7c45032b08efabf0be7bd62d0fba6
#
_cell.length_a   1.000
_cell.length_b   1.000
_cell.length_c   1.000
_cell.angle_alpha   90.00
_cell.angle_beta   90.00
_cell.angle_gamma   90.00
#
_symmetry.space_group_name_H-M   'P 1'
#
loop_
_entity.id
_entity.type
_entity.pdbx_description
1 polymer ?
#
loop_
_entity_poly.entity_id
_entity_poly.type
_entity_poly.pdbx_seq_one_letter_code
_entity_poly.pdbx_strand_id
1 'polypeptide(L)'
;MLNQIIEIVKKAGEIYRSAGDDLGICEKSSSVDLVTKYDKKIQDFLYTELKKVVPDAQLFGEEGDGNKELTDGYCFIIDPIDGTTNFIKGFQHSAISVGLAKDKELIIGVVLDPDLNNLYYAEKGKGAFLNGKPIHVSDCNIEKSLVLFGTCPYEHELAHKTFKLTEDVFYKAIEVRRGGSAALDICYIAAGKADLYYELIIRPWDWAGATLILHEAGGICTQVNGDELSLNKITSYVCGNENNLKEFYEIYNAQ
;
A
#
# COMPACT_ATOMS: atom_id res chain seq x y z
N MET A 1 -17.78 6.46 -11.36
CA MET A 1 -16.39 5.99 -11.50
C MET A 1 -15.98 5.14 -10.29
N LEU A 2 -15.97 5.64 -9.05
CA LEU A 2 -15.58 4.86 -7.85
C LEU A 2 -16.30 3.51 -7.75
N ASN A 3 -17.65 3.47 -7.83
CA ASN A 3 -18.39 2.21 -7.72
C ASN A 3 -18.02 1.17 -8.81
N GLN A 4 -17.68 1.62 -10.01
CA GLN A 4 -17.23 0.72 -11.08
C GLN A 4 -15.86 0.12 -10.76
N ILE A 5 -14.92 0.94 -10.24
CA ILE A 5 -13.60 0.47 -9.82
C ILE A 5 -13.74 -0.51 -8.64
N ILE A 6 -14.60 -0.22 -7.65
CA ILE A 6 -14.89 -1.12 -6.53
C ILE A 6 -15.36 -2.49 -7.02
N GLU A 7 -16.32 -2.54 -7.95
CA GLU A 7 -16.83 -3.81 -8.46
C GLU A 7 -15.78 -4.59 -9.28
N ILE A 8 -14.88 -3.90 -9.97
CA ILE A 8 -13.75 -4.51 -10.67
C ILE A 8 -12.75 -5.11 -9.64
N VAL A 9 -12.39 -4.37 -8.60
CA VAL A 9 -11.47 -4.85 -7.55
C VAL A 9 -12.07 -6.05 -6.79
N LYS A 10 -13.39 -6.06 -6.52
CA LYS A 10 -14.06 -7.23 -5.91
C LYS A 10 -13.94 -8.48 -6.79
N LYS A 11 -14.13 -8.34 -8.11
CA LYS A 11 -13.97 -9.46 -9.06
C LYS A 11 -12.51 -9.93 -9.14
N ALA A 12 -11.54 -9.01 -9.06
CA ALA A 12 -10.14 -9.38 -8.92
C ALA A 12 -9.89 -10.19 -7.63
N GLY A 13 -10.56 -9.84 -6.52
CA GLY A 13 -10.56 -10.62 -5.29
C GLY A 13 -11.15 -12.03 -5.45
N GLU A 14 -12.12 -12.23 -6.34
CA GLU A 14 -12.62 -13.58 -6.66
C GLU A 14 -11.54 -14.41 -7.39
N ILE A 15 -10.77 -13.78 -8.28
CA ILE A 15 -9.62 -14.44 -8.94
C ILE A 15 -8.57 -14.85 -7.92
N TYR A 16 -8.22 -13.96 -6.97
CA TYR A 16 -7.31 -14.25 -5.86
C TYR A 16 -7.78 -15.46 -5.05
N ARG A 17 -9.03 -15.45 -4.58
CA ARG A 17 -9.62 -16.55 -3.79
C ARG A 17 -9.80 -17.85 -4.56
N SER A 18 -9.79 -17.83 -5.90
CA SER A 18 -9.84 -19.02 -6.75
C SER A 18 -8.49 -19.74 -6.85
N ALA A 19 -7.45 -19.24 -6.18
CA ALA A 19 -6.12 -19.85 -6.21
C ALA A 19 -6.18 -21.25 -5.58
N GLY A 20 -5.66 -22.22 -6.34
CA GLY A 20 -5.46 -23.60 -5.85
C GLY A 20 -4.01 -23.81 -5.42
N ASP A 21 -3.66 -25.07 -5.14
CA ASP A 21 -2.32 -25.47 -4.65
C ASP A 21 -1.18 -25.12 -5.64
N ASP A 22 -1.45 -25.17 -6.94
CA ASP A 22 -0.48 -24.73 -7.95
C ASP A 22 -0.55 -23.21 -8.15
N LEU A 23 0.37 -22.47 -7.56
CA LEU A 23 0.47 -21.03 -7.70
C LEU A 23 1.31 -20.58 -8.91
N GLY A 24 2.06 -21.49 -9.54
CA GLY A 24 2.97 -21.15 -10.65
C GLY A 24 4.02 -20.11 -10.24
N ILE A 25 4.69 -20.36 -9.09
CA ILE A 25 5.65 -19.42 -8.51
C ILE A 25 6.88 -19.30 -9.41
N CYS A 26 7.30 -18.07 -9.67
CA CYS A 26 8.53 -17.73 -10.40
C CYS A 26 9.34 -16.69 -9.62
N GLU A 27 10.64 -16.66 -9.84
CA GLU A 27 11.55 -15.61 -9.36
C GLU A 27 11.56 -14.45 -10.37
N LYS A 28 11.53 -13.20 -9.90
CA LYS A 28 11.71 -11.99 -10.73
C LYS A 28 13.19 -11.60 -10.81
N SER A 29 13.64 -10.77 -9.89
CA SER A 29 15.01 -10.24 -9.86
C SER A 29 15.94 -11.04 -8.95
N SER A 30 15.39 -11.81 -8.03
CA SER A 30 16.13 -12.63 -7.06
C SER A 30 15.25 -13.75 -6.49
N SER A 31 15.85 -14.68 -5.75
CA SER A 31 15.14 -15.80 -5.09
C SER A 31 14.15 -15.38 -4.00
N VAL A 32 14.19 -14.12 -3.58
CA VAL A 32 13.26 -13.55 -2.59
C VAL A 32 12.24 -12.59 -3.21
N ASP A 33 12.42 -12.25 -4.49
CA ASP A 33 11.50 -11.44 -5.28
C ASP A 33 10.62 -12.38 -6.13
N LEU A 34 9.46 -12.72 -5.58
CA LEU A 34 8.58 -13.76 -6.09
C LEU A 34 7.36 -13.18 -6.81
N VAL A 35 6.91 -13.90 -7.83
CA VAL A 35 5.65 -13.65 -8.54
C VAL A 35 4.91 -14.96 -8.75
N THR A 36 3.59 -14.91 -8.78
CA THR A 36 2.75 -16.05 -9.13
C THR A 36 2.01 -15.83 -10.44
N LYS A 37 1.45 -16.88 -11.01
CA LYS A 37 0.56 -16.74 -12.17
C LYS A 37 -0.68 -15.91 -11.85
N TYR A 38 -1.04 -15.74 -10.57
CA TYR A 38 -2.19 -14.95 -10.12
C TYR A 38 -1.91 -13.46 -10.14
N ASP A 39 -0.69 -13.01 -9.82
CA ASP A 39 -0.28 -11.60 -9.94
C ASP A 39 -0.53 -11.12 -11.37
N LYS A 40 -0.01 -11.84 -12.35
CA LYS A 40 -0.21 -11.51 -13.78
C LYS A 40 -1.68 -11.62 -14.19
N LYS A 41 -2.38 -12.67 -13.79
CA LYS A 41 -3.79 -12.87 -14.14
C LYS A 41 -4.68 -11.76 -13.59
N ILE A 42 -4.43 -11.33 -12.35
CA ILE A 42 -5.18 -10.24 -11.72
C ILE A 42 -4.83 -8.91 -12.39
N GLN A 43 -3.57 -8.63 -12.68
CA GLN A 43 -3.18 -7.40 -13.37
C GLN A 43 -3.79 -7.32 -14.77
N ASP A 44 -3.71 -8.37 -15.57
CA ASP A 44 -4.32 -8.41 -16.91
C ASP A 44 -5.83 -8.18 -16.87
N PHE A 45 -6.52 -8.78 -15.88
CA PHE A 45 -7.94 -8.55 -15.63
C PHE A 45 -8.22 -7.09 -15.26
N LEU A 46 -7.49 -6.53 -14.28
CA LEU A 46 -7.63 -5.14 -13.86
C LEU A 46 -7.38 -4.18 -15.02
N TYR A 47 -6.33 -4.38 -15.79
CA TYR A 47 -6.00 -3.56 -16.96
C TYR A 47 -7.14 -3.55 -17.98
N THR A 48 -7.69 -4.74 -18.29
CA THR A 48 -8.78 -4.89 -19.25
C THR A 48 -10.05 -4.18 -18.79
N GLU A 49 -10.43 -4.34 -17.53
CA GLU A 49 -11.69 -3.79 -17.03
C GLU A 49 -11.62 -2.30 -16.70
N LEU A 50 -10.49 -1.84 -16.15
CA LEU A 50 -10.28 -0.42 -15.81
C LEU A 50 -10.20 0.46 -17.05
N LYS A 51 -9.65 -0.04 -18.16
CA LYS A 51 -9.69 0.63 -19.47
C LYS A 51 -11.11 0.87 -20.01
N LYS A 52 -12.09 0.07 -19.62
CA LYS A 52 -13.49 0.31 -19.99
C LYS A 52 -14.10 1.47 -19.18
N VAL A 53 -13.57 1.74 -17.98
CA VAL A 53 -14.02 2.85 -17.12
C VAL A 53 -13.40 4.18 -17.55
N VAL A 54 -12.09 4.17 -17.84
CA VAL A 54 -11.32 5.34 -18.32
C VAL A 54 -10.44 4.89 -19.50
N PRO A 55 -10.95 4.95 -20.76
CA PRO A 55 -10.27 4.40 -21.93
C PRO A 55 -8.88 4.98 -22.19
N ASP A 56 -8.69 6.27 -21.93
CA ASP A 56 -7.43 6.99 -22.20
C ASP A 56 -6.45 6.96 -21.02
N ALA A 57 -6.83 6.32 -19.87
CA ALA A 57 -5.93 6.26 -18.73
C ALA A 57 -4.65 5.48 -19.04
N GLN A 58 -3.51 5.99 -18.60
CA GLN A 58 -2.29 5.18 -18.51
C GLN A 58 -2.50 4.05 -17.50
N LEU A 59 -1.87 2.91 -17.73
CA LEU A 59 -1.82 1.80 -16.80
C LEU A 59 -0.37 1.66 -16.31
N PHE A 60 -0.21 1.67 -15.00
CA PHE A 60 1.08 1.57 -14.32
C PHE A 60 0.96 0.56 -13.18
N GLY A 61 1.53 -0.61 -13.37
CA GLY A 61 1.43 -1.73 -12.44
C GLY A 61 2.77 -2.32 -12.08
N GLU A 62 2.79 -3.13 -11.06
CA GLU A 62 3.97 -3.83 -10.60
C GLU A 62 4.55 -4.75 -11.68
N GLU A 63 3.69 -5.50 -12.37
CA GLU A 63 4.13 -6.52 -13.31
C GLU A 63 4.47 -5.92 -14.68
N GLY A 64 5.79 -5.72 -14.89
CA GLY A 64 6.36 -5.30 -16.19
C GLY A 64 6.41 -3.79 -16.46
N ASP A 65 5.92 -2.95 -15.57
CA ASP A 65 5.82 -1.50 -15.79
C ASP A 65 6.85 -0.65 -15.02
N GLY A 66 7.77 -1.28 -14.29
CA GLY A 66 8.69 -0.65 -13.33
C GLY A 66 9.58 0.49 -13.88
N ASN A 67 9.73 0.62 -15.20
CA ASN A 67 10.52 1.68 -15.86
C ASN A 67 9.64 2.74 -16.56
N LYS A 68 8.32 2.68 -16.42
CA LYS A 68 7.42 3.68 -16.98
C LYS A 68 7.34 4.89 -16.06
N GLU A 69 7.19 6.07 -16.64
CA GLU A 69 6.88 7.29 -15.89
C GLU A 69 5.38 7.61 -16.03
N LEU A 70 4.80 8.15 -14.96
CA LEU A 70 3.44 8.67 -15.03
C LEU A 70 3.42 9.93 -15.90
N THR A 71 2.53 9.92 -16.89
CA THR A 71 2.25 11.09 -17.74
C THR A 71 1.10 11.92 -17.16
N ASP A 72 0.88 13.10 -17.71
CA ASP A 72 -0.31 13.89 -17.41
C ASP A 72 -1.57 13.16 -17.91
N GLY A 73 -2.75 13.53 -17.39
CA GLY A 73 -4.01 12.84 -17.63
C GLY A 73 -4.32 11.78 -16.57
N TYR A 74 -5.16 10.83 -16.92
CA TYR A 74 -5.53 9.74 -16.01
C TYR A 74 -4.50 8.63 -16.00
N CYS A 75 -4.16 8.14 -14.82
CA CYS A 75 -3.29 6.97 -14.64
C CYS A 75 -3.83 6.07 -13.53
N PHE A 76 -4.05 4.78 -13.84
CA PHE A 76 -4.24 3.76 -12.82
C PHE A 76 -2.88 3.25 -12.34
N ILE A 77 -2.70 3.21 -11.02
CA ILE A 77 -1.52 2.70 -10.34
C ILE A 77 -1.96 1.45 -9.59
N ILE A 78 -1.36 0.29 -9.91
CA ILE A 78 -1.95 -1.00 -9.56
C ILE A 78 -0.89 -1.92 -8.97
N ASP A 79 -1.19 -2.50 -7.81
CA ASP A 79 -0.56 -3.70 -7.31
C ASP A 79 -1.57 -4.84 -7.33
N PRO A 80 -1.35 -5.89 -8.14
CA PRO A 80 -2.28 -7.01 -8.23
C PRO A 80 -2.33 -7.86 -6.97
N ILE A 81 -1.19 -8.06 -6.28
CA ILE A 81 -1.08 -8.80 -5.01
C ILE A 81 0.05 -8.19 -4.18
N ASP A 82 -0.22 -7.08 -3.50
CA ASP A 82 0.69 -6.57 -2.49
C ASP A 82 0.84 -7.58 -1.34
N GLY A 83 2.08 -8.01 -1.09
CA GLY A 83 2.36 -9.09 -0.16
C GLY A 83 2.33 -10.49 -0.82
N THR A 84 2.92 -10.65 -2.02
CA THR A 84 3.00 -11.94 -2.74
C THR A 84 3.58 -13.08 -1.90
N THR A 85 4.57 -12.80 -1.05
CA THR A 85 5.11 -13.81 -0.11
C THR A 85 4.06 -14.28 0.89
N ASN A 86 3.21 -13.38 1.40
CA ASN A 86 2.12 -13.72 2.30
C ASN A 86 1.07 -14.59 1.58
N PHE A 87 0.73 -14.22 0.35
CA PHE A 87 -0.16 -15.01 -0.50
C PHE A 87 0.36 -16.43 -0.72
N ILE A 88 1.64 -16.59 -1.11
CA ILE A 88 2.29 -17.89 -1.31
C ILE A 88 2.26 -18.75 -0.04
N LYS A 89 2.43 -18.13 1.13
CA LYS A 89 2.48 -18.83 2.43
C LYS A 89 1.12 -19.01 3.09
N GLY A 90 0.04 -18.45 2.51
CA GLY A 90 -1.29 -18.48 3.14
C GLY A 90 -1.34 -17.67 4.45
N PHE A 91 -0.55 -16.61 4.58
CA PHE A 91 -0.46 -15.80 5.80
C PHE A 91 -1.66 -14.86 5.99
N GLN A 92 -2.53 -14.75 4.98
CA GLN A 92 -3.78 -13.99 5.00
C GLN A 92 -3.58 -12.48 5.32
N HIS A 93 -2.54 -11.90 4.77
CA HIS A 93 -2.25 -10.46 4.86
C HIS A 93 -1.66 -9.98 3.53
N SER A 94 -2.51 -9.96 2.51
CA SER A 94 -2.18 -9.51 1.16
C SER A 94 -3.31 -8.63 0.63
N ALA A 95 -3.02 -7.73 -0.29
CA ALA A 95 -4.00 -6.81 -0.85
C ALA A 95 -4.02 -6.79 -2.37
N ILE A 96 -5.17 -6.37 -2.93
CA ILE A 96 -5.28 -5.86 -4.29
C ILE A 96 -5.42 -4.35 -4.16
N SER A 97 -4.48 -3.59 -4.71
CA SER A 97 -4.42 -2.14 -4.57
C SER A 97 -4.59 -1.44 -5.92
N VAL A 98 -5.52 -0.48 -6.00
CA VAL A 98 -5.78 0.34 -7.18
C VAL A 98 -5.89 1.81 -6.77
N GLY A 99 -4.94 2.62 -7.24
CA GLY A 99 -5.00 4.07 -7.21
C GLY A 99 -5.40 4.62 -8.59
N LEU A 100 -6.20 5.66 -8.65
CA LEU A 100 -6.41 6.46 -9.85
C LEU A 100 -5.89 7.86 -9.58
N ALA A 101 -4.92 8.29 -10.38
CA ALA A 101 -4.43 9.66 -10.41
C ALA A 101 -4.96 10.41 -11.65
N LYS A 102 -5.10 11.73 -11.52
CA LYS A 102 -5.29 12.66 -12.63
C LYS A 102 -4.24 13.76 -12.52
N ASP A 103 -3.48 13.97 -13.58
CA ASP A 103 -2.39 14.95 -13.61
C ASP A 103 -1.43 14.79 -12.41
N LYS A 104 -1.10 13.54 -12.09
CA LYS A 104 -0.25 13.08 -10.97
C LYS A 104 -0.83 13.31 -9.56
N GLU A 105 -2.10 13.68 -9.45
CA GLU A 105 -2.79 13.80 -8.17
C GLU A 105 -3.75 12.62 -7.96
N LEU A 106 -3.67 11.95 -6.82
CA LEU A 106 -4.56 10.84 -6.47
C LEU A 106 -6.00 11.34 -6.27
N ILE A 107 -6.95 10.69 -6.94
CA ILE A 107 -8.38 11.06 -6.91
C ILE A 107 -9.31 9.92 -6.47
N ILE A 108 -8.89 8.66 -6.64
CA ILE A 108 -9.58 7.47 -6.13
C ILE A 108 -8.55 6.49 -5.61
N GLY A 109 -8.83 5.90 -4.46
CA GLY A 109 -8.08 4.78 -3.89
C GLY A 109 -9.03 3.64 -3.53
N VAL A 110 -8.67 2.41 -3.90
CA VAL A 110 -9.41 1.19 -3.55
C VAL A 110 -8.40 0.10 -3.21
N VAL A 111 -8.49 -0.42 -1.98
CA VAL A 111 -7.67 -1.54 -1.49
C VAL A 111 -8.59 -2.62 -0.96
N LEU A 112 -8.43 -3.83 -1.46
CA LEU A 112 -9.17 -5.00 -1.01
C LEU A 112 -8.21 -5.96 -0.30
N ASP A 113 -8.53 -6.31 0.94
CA ASP A 113 -8.03 -7.51 1.61
C ASP A 113 -8.94 -8.68 1.19
N PRO A 114 -8.48 -9.55 0.29
CA PRO A 114 -9.34 -10.59 -0.25
C PRO A 114 -9.57 -11.76 0.71
N ASP A 115 -8.71 -11.96 1.71
CA ASP A 115 -8.84 -13.02 2.70
C ASP A 115 -9.94 -12.71 3.72
N LEU A 116 -9.97 -11.48 4.25
CA LEU A 116 -10.97 -11.03 5.22
C LEU A 116 -12.16 -10.30 4.57
N ASN A 117 -12.13 -10.12 3.24
CA ASN A 117 -13.13 -9.36 2.48
C ASN A 117 -13.31 -7.93 3.01
N ASN A 118 -12.22 -7.30 3.45
CA ASN A 118 -12.21 -5.92 3.89
C ASN A 118 -11.91 -5.01 2.69
N LEU A 119 -12.89 -4.18 2.33
CA LEU A 119 -12.76 -3.23 1.24
C LEU A 119 -12.58 -1.82 1.79
N TYR A 120 -11.38 -1.27 1.62
CA TYR A 120 -11.04 0.11 1.92
C TYR A 120 -11.15 0.94 0.65
N TYR A 121 -11.76 2.13 0.72
CA TYR A 121 -11.86 3.00 -0.44
C TYR A 121 -12.06 4.46 -0.06
N ALA A 122 -11.63 5.34 -0.96
CA ALA A 122 -11.85 6.78 -0.88
C ALA A 122 -11.98 7.39 -2.28
N GLU A 123 -12.69 8.50 -2.35
CA GLU A 123 -12.69 9.45 -3.47
C GLU A 123 -12.33 10.81 -2.89
N LYS A 124 -11.42 11.54 -3.54
CA LYS A 124 -10.91 12.83 -3.07
C LYS A 124 -12.04 13.78 -2.63
N GLY A 125 -11.95 14.28 -1.39
CA GLY A 125 -12.91 15.18 -0.76
C GLY A 125 -14.21 14.52 -0.28
N LYS A 126 -14.29 13.16 -0.24
CA LYS A 126 -15.52 12.44 0.15
C LYS A 126 -15.36 11.54 1.37
N GLY A 127 -14.18 11.57 2.01
CA GLY A 127 -13.86 10.73 3.15
C GLY A 127 -13.46 9.32 2.78
N ALA A 128 -12.96 8.58 3.78
CA ALA A 128 -12.50 7.19 3.67
C ALA A 128 -13.48 6.22 4.31
N PHE A 129 -13.56 5.01 3.75
CA PHE A 129 -14.52 4.00 4.16
C PHE A 129 -13.90 2.60 4.22
N LEU A 130 -14.32 1.81 5.21
CA LEU A 130 -14.12 0.37 5.29
C LEU A 130 -15.47 -0.34 5.24
N ASN A 131 -15.73 -1.13 4.20
CA ASN A 131 -16.99 -1.86 4.02
C ASN A 131 -18.23 -0.95 4.19
N GLY A 132 -18.17 0.27 3.65
CA GLY A 132 -19.25 1.27 3.70
C GLY A 132 -19.35 2.06 5.00
N LYS A 133 -18.51 1.81 6.00
CA LYS A 133 -18.46 2.57 7.25
C LYS A 133 -17.32 3.58 7.19
N PRO A 134 -17.55 4.85 7.59
CA PRO A 134 -16.48 5.84 7.67
C PRO A 134 -15.37 5.39 8.62
N ILE A 135 -14.13 5.70 8.24
CA ILE A 135 -12.92 5.43 9.03
C ILE A 135 -12.11 6.70 9.23
N HIS A 136 -11.35 6.74 10.32
CA HIS A 136 -10.45 7.82 10.65
C HIS A 136 -9.18 7.27 11.29
N VAL A 137 -8.05 7.98 11.12
CA VAL A 137 -6.81 7.70 11.86
C VAL A 137 -7.04 7.90 13.37
N SER A 138 -6.20 7.27 14.18
CA SER A 138 -6.16 7.52 15.63
C SER A 138 -5.63 8.92 15.94
N ASP A 139 -5.81 9.38 17.17
CA ASP A 139 -5.29 10.65 17.70
C ASP A 139 -4.20 10.46 18.78
N CYS A 140 -3.74 9.22 18.97
CA CYS A 140 -2.73 8.91 19.99
C CYS A 140 -1.34 9.41 19.59
N ASN A 141 -0.46 9.55 20.59
CA ASN A 141 0.96 9.77 20.44
C ASN A 141 1.71 8.43 20.37
N ILE A 142 3.02 8.46 20.04
CA ILE A 142 3.82 7.26 19.80
C ILE A 142 3.87 6.31 21.01
N GLU A 143 3.83 6.84 22.24
CA GLU A 143 3.85 6.02 23.48
C GLU A 143 2.64 5.09 23.61
N LYS A 144 1.54 5.40 22.91
CA LYS A 144 0.30 4.61 22.90
C LYS A 144 0.09 3.92 21.56
N SER A 145 1.08 3.93 20.70
CA SER A 145 0.96 3.47 19.32
C SER A 145 1.31 2.00 19.15
N LEU A 146 0.51 1.32 18.33
CA LEU A 146 0.91 0.13 17.59
C LEU A 146 1.55 0.58 16.29
N VAL A 147 2.83 0.28 16.11
CA VAL A 147 3.59 0.71 14.94
C VAL A 147 3.77 -0.45 13.96
N LEU A 148 3.51 -0.20 12.69
CA LEU A 148 3.78 -1.14 11.61
C LEU A 148 5.03 -0.70 10.85
N PHE A 149 5.80 -1.65 10.33
CA PHE A 149 6.97 -1.33 9.52
C PHE A 149 7.14 -2.32 8.35
N GLY A 150 7.67 -1.82 7.26
CA GLY A 150 8.02 -2.61 6.10
C GLY A 150 9.51 -2.92 6.02
N THR A 151 9.84 -3.95 5.25
CA THR A 151 11.20 -4.34 4.90
C THR A 151 11.25 -4.63 3.43
N CYS A 152 12.24 -4.11 2.71
CA CYS A 152 12.48 -4.49 1.34
C CYS A 152 13.38 -5.76 1.31
N PRO A 153 12.85 -6.95 1.04
CA PRO A 153 13.61 -8.19 1.16
C PRO A 153 14.71 -8.37 0.12
N TYR A 154 14.70 -7.56 -0.95
CA TYR A 154 15.72 -7.58 -2.00
C TYR A 154 16.80 -6.51 -1.83
N GLU A 155 16.70 -5.65 -0.81
CA GLU A 155 17.66 -4.59 -0.47
C GLU A 155 18.25 -4.84 0.92
N HIS A 156 18.98 -5.95 1.05
CA HIS A 156 19.54 -6.41 2.33
C HIS A 156 20.49 -5.38 2.98
N GLU A 157 21.07 -4.48 2.19
CA GLU A 157 21.92 -3.39 2.71
C GLU A 157 21.17 -2.45 3.65
N LEU A 158 19.86 -2.31 3.45
CA LEU A 158 19.01 -1.50 4.34
C LEU A 158 18.58 -2.22 5.62
N ALA A 159 18.81 -3.52 5.74
CA ALA A 159 18.31 -4.32 6.87
C ALA A 159 18.80 -3.74 8.20
N HIS A 160 20.09 -3.44 8.32
CA HIS A 160 20.65 -2.87 9.55
C HIS A 160 19.97 -1.54 9.94
N LYS A 161 19.79 -0.63 8.98
CA LYS A 161 19.14 0.67 9.20
C LYS A 161 17.67 0.48 9.58
N THR A 162 16.95 -0.40 8.87
CA THR A 162 15.52 -0.68 9.14
C THR A 162 15.34 -1.22 10.56
N PHE A 163 16.12 -2.24 10.95
CA PHE A 163 15.97 -2.84 12.27
C PHE A 163 16.47 -1.96 13.39
N LYS A 164 17.51 -1.11 13.15
CA LYS A 164 17.94 -0.11 14.14
C LYS A 164 16.85 0.94 14.38
N LEU A 165 16.25 1.47 13.32
CA LEU A 165 15.11 2.39 13.43
C LEU A 165 13.94 1.73 14.16
N THR A 166 13.65 0.45 13.83
CA THR A 166 12.57 -0.29 14.50
C THR A 166 12.84 -0.50 15.98
N GLU A 167 14.10 -0.76 16.37
CA GLU A 167 14.50 -0.85 17.77
C GLU A 167 14.26 0.47 18.51
N ASP A 168 14.66 1.61 17.92
CA ASP A 168 14.50 2.93 18.54
C ASP A 168 13.00 3.31 18.66
N VAL A 169 12.20 2.99 17.66
CA VAL A 169 10.73 3.15 17.70
C VAL A 169 10.10 2.25 18.76
N PHE A 170 10.52 0.98 18.86
CA PHE A 170 10.00 0.03 19.83
C PHE A 170 10.18 0.50 21.28
N TYR A 171 11.31 1.17 21.60
CA TYR A 171 11.51 1.74 22.94
C TYR A 171 10.56 2.89 23.27
N LYS A 172 9.85 3.43 22.29
CA LYS A 172 8.91 4.55 22.47
C LYS A 172 7.44 4.12 22.31
N ALA A 173 7.15 3.08 21.53
CA ALA A 173 5.82 2.59 21.20
C ALA A 173 5.35 1.50 22.16
N ILE A 174 4.05 1.16 22.12
CA ILE A 174 3.52 -0.01 22.83
C ILE A 174 4.08 -1.29 22.22
N GLU A 175 4.11 -1.38 20.89
CA GLU A 175 4.48 -2.59 20.19
C GLU A 175 4.73 -2.31 18.70
N VAL A 176 5.49 -3.19 18.04
CA VAL A 176 5.76 -3.12 16.60
C VAL A 176 5.29 -4.39 15.89
N ARG A 177 4.89 -4.27 14.62
CA ARG A 177 4.52 -5.42 13.78
C ARG A 177 5.07 -5.23 12.37
N ARG A 178 5.44 -6.35 11.73
CA ARG A 178 5.77 -6.40 10.31
C ARG A 178 4.67 -7.19 9.60
N GLY A 179 3.74 -6.48 8.92
CA GLY A 179 2.62 -7.08 8.19
C GLY A 179 3.05 -7.77 6.91
N GLY A 180 3.72 -7.05 6.05
CA GLY A 180 4.24 -7.55 4.78
C GLY A 180 3.34 -7.29 3.58
N SER A 181 2.37 -6.41 3.73
CA SER A 181 1.55 -5.76 2.71
C SER A 181 1.49 -4.28 3.05
N ALA A 182 2.20 -3.45 2.31
CA ALA A 182 2.25 -2.01 2.56
C ALA A 182 0.88 -1.36 2.42
N ALA A 183 0.12 -1.75 1.39
CA ALA A 183 -1.23 -1.24 1.18
C ALA A 183 -2.17 -1.55 2.35
N LEU A 184 -2.13 -2.76 2.94
CA LEU A 184 -2.93 -3.09 4.12
C LEU A 184 -2.42 -2.38 5.36
N ASP A 185 -1.12 -2.32 5.56
CA ASP A 185 -0.51 -1.64 6.71
C ASP A 185 -0.93 -0.16 6.72
N ILE A 186 -0.88 0.54 5.58
CA ILE A 186 -1.37 1.92 5.43
C ILE A 186 -2.90 2.01 5.67
N CYS A 187 -3.68 1.06 5.16
CA CYS A 187 -5.12 1.00 5.40
C CYS A 187 -5.45 0.77 6.89
N TYR A 188 -4.61 0.04 7.62
CA TYR A 188 -4.79 -0.13 9.08
C TYR A 188 -4.54 1.18 9.83
N ILE A 189 -3.59 2.00 9.39
CA ILE A 189 -3.40 3.36 9.92
C ILE A 189 -4.65 4.20 9.62
N ALA A 190 -5.13 4.19 8.37
CA ALA A 190 -6.33 4.94 7.98
C ALA A 190 -7.58 4.56 8.78
N ALA A 191 -7.67 3.30 9.24
CA ALA A 191 -8.80 2.80 10.03
C ALA A 191 -8.59 2.89 11.55
N GLY A 192 -7.49 3.49 12.02
CA GLY A 192 -7.16 3.58 13.44
C GLY A 192 -6.92 2.23 14.13
N LYS A 193 -6.59 1.18 13.36
CA LYS A 193 -6.23 -0.15 13.86
C LYS A 193 -4.76 -0.25 14.26
N ALA A 194 -3.94 0.59 13.66
CA ALA A 194 -2.56 0.87 14.01
C ALA A 194 -2.33 2.38 13.82
N ASP A 195 -1.18 2.91 14.20
CA ASP A 195 -1.05 4.34 14.46
C ASP A 195 0.07 5.01 13.64
N LEU A 196 1.09 4.25 13.29
CA LEU A 196 2.23 4.69 12.49
C LEU A 196 2.68 3.53 11.58
N TYR A 197 2.99 3.83 10.33
CA TYR A 197 3.66 2.89 9.43
C TYR A 197 4.86 3.57 8.77
N TYR A 198 5.96 2.86 8.58
CA TYR A 198 7.11 3.32 7.80
C TYR A 198 7.81 2.19 7.05
N GLU A 199 8.43 2.55 5.92
CA GLU A 199 9.31 1.70 5.13
C GLU A 199 10.40 2.53 4.46
N LEU A 200 11.65 2.03 4.44
CA LEU A 200 12.80 2.79 3.93
C LEU A 200 12.90 2.76 2.40
N ILE A 201 12.26 1.79 1.77
CA ILE A 201 12.17 1.69 0.30
C ILE A 201 10.80 1.10 -0.07
N ILE A 202 10.07 1.81 -0.91
CA ILE A 202 8.71 1.44 -1.34
C ILE A 202 8.45 1.96 -2.75
N ARG A 203 7.62 1.28 -3.49
CA ARG A 203 7.27 1.62 -4.87
C ARG A 203 5.89 2.27 -4.97
N PRO A 204 5.59 3.07 -6.02
CA PRO A 204 4.32 3.78 -6.12
C PRO A 204 3.08 2.87 -6.05
N TRP A 205 3.12 1.67 -6.60
CA TRP A 205 1.97 0.75 -6.58
C TRP A 205 1.68 0.19 -5.20
N ASP A 206 2.69 0.06 -4.31
CA ASP A 206 2.53 -0.44 -2.94
C ASP A 206 1.73 0.54 -2.07
N TRP A 207 1.76 1.86 -2.37
CA TRP A 207 1.19 2.87 -1.49
C TRP A 207 0.13 3.79 -2.14
N ALA A 208 0.08 3.95 -3.47
CA ALA A 208 -0.75 4.99 -4.08
C ALA A 208 -2.26 4.83 -3.76
N GLY A 209 -2.81 3.62 -3.89
CA GLY A 209 -4.21 3.37 -3.56
C GLY A 209 -4.55 3.63 -2.10
N ALA A 210 -3.69 3.16 -1.20
CA ALA A 210 -3.87 3.29 0.24
C ALA A 210 -3.63 4.73 0.75
N THR A 211 -2.74 5.49 0.12
CA THR A 211 -2.43 6.87 0.52
C THR A 211 -3.63 7.81 0.38
N LEU A 212 -4.43 7.69 -0.68
CA LEU A 212 -5.63 8.51 -0.74
C LEU A 212 -6.62 8.15 0.37
N ILE A 213 -6.77 6.85 0.68
CA ILE A 213 -7.62 6.39 1.78
C ILE A 213 -7.13 6.96 3.11
N LEU A 214 -5.82 6.97 3.33
CA LEU A 214 -5.20 7.56 4.51
C LEU A 214 -5.49 9.07 4.62
N HIS A 215 -5.28 9.83 3.55
CA HIS A 215 -5.52 11.28 3.53
C HIS A 215 -6.99 11.61 3.82
N GLU A 216 -7.91 10.89 3.19
CA GLU A 216 -9.35 11.07 3.39
C GLU A 216 -9.82 10.61 4.79
N ALA A 217 -9.01 9.80 5.49
CA ALA A 217 -9.20 9.43 6.89
C ALA A 217 -8.57 10.44 7.88
N GLY A 218 -7.93 11.51 7.39
CA GLY A 218 -7.28 12.54 8.20
C GLY A 218 -5.82 12.23 8.54
N GLY A 219 -5.22 11.23 7.92
CA GLY A 219 -3.80 10.91 8.09
C GLY A 219 -2.88 11.74 7.17
N ILE A 220 -1.61 11.73 7.50
CA ILE A 220 -0.54 12.42 6.77
C ILE A 220 0.53 11.40 6.37
N CYS A 221 1.18 11.61 5.24
CA CYS A 221 2.33 10.82 4.82
C CYS A 221 3.40 11.68 4.14
N THR A 222 4.64 11.24 4.28
CA THR A 222 5.83 11.83 3.64
C THR A 222 6.87 10.74 3.40
N GLN A 223 8.02 11.13 2.86
CA GLN A 223 9.24 10.33 3.00
C GLN A 223 9.70 10.33 4.47
N VAL A 224 10.50 9.35 4.88
CA VAL A 224 10.97 9.25 6.28
C VAL A 224 11.84 10.45 6.73
N ASN A 225 12.39 11.21 5.78
CA ASN A 225 13.13 12.45 6.04
C ASN A 225 12.25 13.72 6.03
N GLY A 226 10.94 13.57 5.82
CA GLY A 226 9.97 14.67 5.76
C GLY A 226 9.72 15.27 4.38
N ASP A 227 10.44 14.81 3.34
CA ASP A 227 10.22 15.30 1.97
C ASP A 227 8.87 14.81 1.41
N GLU A 228 8.37 15.50 0.39
CA GLU A 228 7.15 15.12 -0.32
C GLU A 228 7.31 13.79 -1.09
N LEU A 229 6.23 13.03 -1.19
CA LEU A 229 6.17 11.81 -2.00
C LEU A 229 6.01 12.12 -3.48
N SER A 230 6.53 11.24 -4.32
CA SER A 230 6.37 11.31 -5.77
C SER A 230 5.92 9.97 -6.34
N LEU A 231 4.83 10.00 -7.12
CA LEU A 231 4.30 8.82 -7.82
C LEU A 231 5.25 8.26 -8.91
N ASN A 232 6.30 8.99 -9.26
CA ASN A 232 7.24 8.62 -10.32
C ASN A 232 8.53 7.94 -9.81
N LYS A 233 8.68 7.77 -8.50
CA LYS A 233 9.97 7.34 -7.92
C LYS A 233 9.77 6.28 -6.86
N ILE A 234 10.75 5.38 -6.79
CA ILE A 234 10.99 4.58 -5.59
C ILE A 234 11.36 5.57 -4.49
N THR A 235 10.79 5.41 -3.33
CA THR A 235 10.93 6.37 -2.22
C THR A 235 10.96 5.63 -0.88
N SER A 236 11.21 6.35 0.20
CA SER A 236 10.84 5.92 1.55
C SER A 236 9.44 6.44 1.89
N TYR A 237 8.82 5.87 2.90
CA TYR A 237 7.45 6.23 3.27
C TYR A 237 7.27 6.18 4.78
N VAL A 238 6.56 7.16 5.32
CA VAL A 238 6.06 7.16 6.69
C VAL A 238 4.67 7.78 6.71
N CYS A 239 3.75 7.20 7.49
CA CYS A 239 2.42 7.76 7.66
C CYS A 239 1.85 7.53 9.05
N GLY A 240 0.95 8.42 9.46
CA GLY A 240 0.25 8.40 10.75
C GLY A 240 -0.58 9.65 10.94
N ASN A 241 -0.90 9.99 12.18
CA ASN A 241 -1.39 11.31 12.54
C ASN A 241 -0.23 12.31 12.69
N GLU A 242 -0.53 13.60 12.84
CA GLU A 242 0.48 14.66 12.92
C GLU A 242 1.43 14.49 14.11
N ASN A 243 0.92 14.07 15.28
CA ASN A 243 1.74 13.88 16.49
C ASN A 243 2.73 12.72 16.27
N ASN A 244 2.27 11.60 15.75
CA ASN A 244 3.12 10.43 15.50
C ASN A 244 4.22 10.72 14.47
N LEU A 245 3.93 11.48 13.41
CA LEU A 245 4.95 11.86 12.43
C LEU A 245 6.01 12.76 13.06
N LYS A 246 5.60 13.74 13.86
CA LYS A 246 6.54 14.64 14.56
C LYS A 246 7.49 13.85 15.45
N GLU A 247 6.96 12.96 16.29
CA GLU A 247 7.78 12.14 17.19
C GLU A 247 8.65 11.13 16.42
N PHE A 248 8.15 10.58 15.31
CA PHE A 248 8.94 9.73 14.42
C PHE A 248 10.16 10.46 13.83
N TYR A 249 10.00 11.71 13.38
CA TYR A 249 11.12 12.50 12.86
C TYR A 249 12.16 12.79 13.94
N GLU A 250 11.75 12.99 15.20
CA GLU A 250 12.70 13.14 16.32
C GLU A 250 13.54 11.88 16.49
N ILE A 251 12.93 10.68 16.40
CA ILE A 251 13.63 9.40 16.47
C ILE A 251 14.56 9.21 15.27
N TYR A 252 14.05 9.44 14.06
CA TYR A 252 14.80 9.22 12.82
C TYR A 252 16.01 10.14 12.69
N ASN A 253 15.88 11.40 13.09
CA ASN A 253 16.97 12.37 13.03
C ASN A 253 18.02 12.23 14.15
N ALA A 254 17.74 11.41 15.16
CA ALA A 254 18.69 11.10 16.25
C ALA A 254 19.65 9.94 15.93
N GLN A 255 19.47 9.26 14.78
CA GLN A 255 20.36 8.18 14.30
C GLN A 255 21.59 8.75 13.57
#